data_33af05694321037c8189fb423f29e9cf
#
_entry.id   33af05694321037c8189fb423f29e9cf
#
_cell.length_a   1.000
_cell.length_b   1.000
_cell.length_c   1.000
_cell.angle_alpha   90.00
_cell.angle_beta   90.00
_cell.angle_gamma   90.00
#
_symmetry.space_group_name_H-M   'P 1'
#
loop_
_entity.id
_entity.type
_entity.pdbx_description
1 polymer ?
#
loop_
_entity_poly.entity_id
_entity_poly.type
_entity_poly.pdbx_seq_one_letter_code
_entity_poly.pdbx_strand_id
1 'polypeptide(L)'
;MDATRAPLAAEPAAPPVSWTHRFEAWGAAASITILRCLPLAAASALGGFLARRIAPRLAISDRARHNLHAAFPEFSHTQIDAIVRGMWDNLGRVAAEYPHLRHIRVFDPGSRVETRGIEHLDRAVAAGRRVILFGGHIGNWEIAGLAATQYGLDIAQIYRAPNNPLIDRIVARLRGGGSELIPKGTIASRRAVAALRRGGHVSLLADQKLNEGIAVPFFGRPAMTAPALALLALRFDCAVLPAREIGRASCRERV
;
A
#
# COMPACT_ATOMS: atom_id res chain seq x y z
N MET A 1 21.21 1.41 -35.89
CA MET A 1 21.15 -0.02 -35.52
C MET A 1 19.94 -0.20 -34.60
N ASP A 2 18.92 -0.75 -35.21
CA ASP A 2 17.56 -0.89 -34.62
C ASP A 2 17.58 -2.07 -33.61
N ALA A 3 17.59 -1.75 -32.32
CA ALA A 3 17.55 -2.76 -31.28
C ALA A 3 16.10 -3.28 -31.19
N THR A 4 15.83 -4.33 -31.95
CA THR A 4 14.62 -5.13 -31.96
C THR A 4 13.98 -5.21 -30.57
N ARG A 5 12.78 -4.65 -30.42
CA ARG A 5 11.90 -4.83 -29.27
C ARG A 5 11.62 -6.32 -29.11
N ALA A 6 12.31 -6.96 -28.15
CA ALA A 6 11.89 -8.27 -27.72
C ALA A 6 10.45 -8.16 -27.18
N PRO A 7 9.52 -9.02 -27.64
CA PRO A 7 8.15 -8.98 -27.17
C PRO A 7 8.13 -9.18 -25.64
N LEU A 8 7.37 -8.32 -24.95
CA LEU A 8 7.07 -8.50 -23.54
C LEU A 8 6.52 -9.91 -23.35
N ALA A 9 7.19 -10.74 -22.56
CA ALA A 9 6.70 -12.07 -22.26
C ALA A 9 5.23 -11.96 -21.83
N ALA A 10 4.39 -12.79 -22.43
CA ALA A 10 2.94 -12.80 -22.17
C ALA A 10 2.68 -12.84 -20.67
N GLU A 11 1.74 -12.03 -20.19
CA GLU A 11 1.30 -12.10 -18.80
C GLU A 11 0.83 -13.53 -18.52
N PRO A 12 1.22 -14.11 -17.37
CA PRO A 12 0.72 -15.43 -17.00
C PRO A 12 -0.80 -15.38 -16.94
N ALA A 13 -1.44 -16.38 -17.54
CA ALA A 13 -2.89 -16.48 -17.57
C ALA A 13 -3.45 -16.35 -16.14
N ALA A 14 -4.49 -15.54 -15.98
CA ALA A 14 -5.14 -15.36 -14.69
C ALA A 14 -5.58 -16.74 -14.14
N PRO A 15 -5.37 -17.03 -12.85
CA PRO A 15 -5.76 -18.30 -12.28
C PRO A 15 -7.27 -18.53 -12.45
N PRO A 16 -7.69 -19.79 -12.63
CA PRO A 16 -9.11 -20.10 -12.81
C PRO A 16 -9.92 -19.67 -11.58
N VAL A 17 -11.07 -19.05 -11.84
CA VAL A 17 -11.96 -18.56 -10.77
C VAL A 17 -12.76 -19.73 -10.19
N SER A 18 -12.50 -20.08 -8.93
CA SER A 18 -13.25 -21.10 -8.18
C SER A 18 -14.58 -20.57 -7.62
N TRP A 19 -15.46 -21.46 -7.20
CA TRP A 19 -16.67 -21.09 -6.47
C TRP A 19 -16.36 -20.37 -5.14
N THR A 20 -15.31 -20.78 -4.43
CA THR A 20 -14.81 -20.10 -3.22
C THR A 20 -14.47 -18.65 -3.52
N HIS A 21 -13.75 -18.40 -4.61
CA HIS A 21 -13.43 -17.02 -5.04
C HIS A 21 -14.71 -16.18 -5.29
N ARG A 22 -15.77 -16.79 -5.83
CA ARG A 22 -17.05 -16.09 -6.06
C ARG A 22 -17.75 -15.74 -4.76
N PHE A 23 -17.82 -16.67 -3.79
CA PHE A 23 -18.42 -16.42 -2.49
C PHE A 23 -17.67 -15.33 -1.70
N GLU A 24 -16.34 -15.40 -1.69
CA GLU A 24 -15.51 -14.35 -1.09
C GLU A 24 -15.75 -12.99 -1.75
N ALA A 25 -15.81 -12.93 -3.08
CA ALA A 25 -16.05 -11.70 -3.81
C ALA A 25 -17.46 -11.14 -3.56
N TRP A 26 -18.48 -11.98 -3.44
CA TRP A 26 -19.83 -11.54 -3.08
C TRP A 26 -19.87 -10.99 -1.67
N GLY A 27 -19.22 -11.65 -0.70
CA GLY A 27 -19.08 -11.15 0.68
C GLY A 27 -18.37 -9.80 0.72
N ALA A 28 -17.26 -9.65 -0.03
CA ALA A 28 -16.55 -8.39 -0.16
C ALA A 28 -17.42 -7.30 -0.80
N ALA A 29 -18.13 -7.60 -1.89
CA ALA A 29 -19.01 -6.65 -2.56
C ALA A 29 -20.17 -6.19 -1.66
N ALA A 30 -20.79 -7.12 -0.91
CA ALA A 30 -21.83 -6.80 0.05
C ALA A 30 -21.30 -5.89 1.18
N SER A 31 -20.13 -6.22 1.74
CA SER A 31 -19.48 -5.40 2.77
C SER A 31 -19.16 -3.99 2.25
N ILE A 32 -18.63 -3.87 1.04
CA ILE A 32 -18.35 -2.59 0.38
C ILE A 32 -19.63 -1.78 0.20
N THR A 33 -20.71 -2.42 -0.22
CA THR A 33 -22.01 -1.75 -0.41
C THR A 33 -22.54 -1.20 0.92
N ILE A 34 -22.51 -1.99 1.98
CA ILE A 34 -22.93 -1.57 3.34
C ILE A 34 -22.06 -0.40 3.81
N LEU A 35 -20.73 -0.51 3.69
CA LEU A 35 -19.82 0.55 4.14
C LEU A 35 -19.99 1.85 3.35
N ARG A 36 -20.35 1.79 2.07
CA ARG A 36 -20.66 2.97 1.25
C ARG A 36 -21.89 3.74 1.72
N CYS A 37 -22.84 3.06 2.34
CA CYS A 37 -24.03 3.70 2.90
C CYS A 37 -23.75 4.46 4.19
N LEU A 38 -22.58 4.25 4.81
CA LEU A 38 -22.19 4.93 6.05
C LEU A 38 -21.32 6.17 5.73
N PRO A 39 -21.40 7.23 6.53
CA PRO A 39 -20.39 8.28 6.49
C PRO A 39 -19.00 7.70 6.74
N LEU A 40 -17.94 8.25 6.09
CA LEU A 40 -16.57 7.77 6.21
C LEU A 40 -16.13 7.52 7.66
N ALA A 41 -16.43 8.46 8.56
CA ALA A 41 -16.07 8.32 9.98
C ALA A 41 -16.75 7.12 10.65
N ALA A 42 -18.03 6.86 10.34
CA ALA A 42 -18.77 5.73 10.89
C ALA A 42 -18.26 4.40 10.31
N ALA A 43 -18.02 4.35 8.99
CA ALA A 43 -17.43 3.18 8.33
C ALA A 43 -16.06 2.82 8.94
N SER A 44 -15.18 3.80 9.07
CA SER A 44 -13.86 3.66 9.68
C SER A 44 -13.96 3.16 11.13
N ALA A 45 -14.82 3.79 11.94
CA ALA A 45 -15.02 3.39 13.35
C ALA A 45 -15.54 1.95 13.47
N LEU A 46 -16.49 1.56 12.63
CA LEU A 46 -17.05 0.20 12.60
C LEU A 46 -15.97 -0.82 12.20
N GLY A 47 -15.22 -0.56 11.15
CA GLY A 47 -14.15 -1.44 10.68
C GLY A 47 -13.09 -1.65 11.76
N GLY A 48 -12.61 -0.58 12.38
CA GLY A 48 -11.64 -0.64 13.47
C GLY A 48 -12.19 -1.38 14.69
N PHE A 49 -13.44 -1.09 15.07
CA PHE A 49 -14.10 -1.77 16.21
C PHE A 49 -14.17 -3.29 15.99
N LEU A 50 -14.66 -3.73 14.84
CA LEU A 50 -14.80 -5.16 14.53
C LEU A 50 -13.43 -5.84 14.46
N ALA A 51 -12.47 -5.24 13.74
CA ALA A 51 -11.16 -5.84 13.58
C ALA A 51 -10.40 -6.00 14.91
N ARG A 52 -10.36 -4.97 15.77
CA ARG A 52 -9.69 -5.06 17.08
C ARG A 52 -10.37 -6.02 18.07
N ARG A 53 -11.64 -6.36 17.85
CA ARG A 53 -12.37 -7.33 18.70
C ARG A 53 -12.16 -8.77 18.24
N ILE A 54 -12.11 -9.01 16.95
CA ILE A 54 -12.10 -10.34 16.35
C ILE A 54 -10.67 -10.80 16.06
N ALA A 55 -9.91 -9.99 15.32
CA ALA A 55 -8.66 -10.41 14.73
C ALA A 55 -7.51 -10.73 15.71
N PRO A 56 -7.42 -10.13 16.91
CA PRO A 56 -6.42 -10.57 17.90
C PRO A 56 -6.52 -12.03 18.34
N ARG A 57 -7.68 -12.67 18.11
CA ARG A 57 -7.92 -14.09 18.43
C ARG A 57 -7.54 -15.04 17.30
N LEU A 58 -7.24 -14.51 16.11
CA LEU A 58 -6.84 -15.30 14.96
C LEU A 58 -5.37 -15.71 15.08
N ALA A 59 -5.04 -16.92 14.66
CA ALA A 59 -3.68 -17.46 14.68
C ALA A 59 -2.64 -16.57 13.97
N ILE A 60 -3.05 -15.79 12.97
CA ILE A 60 -2.18 -14.82 12.29
C ILE A 60 -1.61 -13.77 13.27
N SER A 61 -2.33 -13.43 14.35
CA SER A 61 -1.90 -12.47 15.36
C SER A 61 -0.73 -12.96 16.21
N ASP A 62 -0.53 -14.28 16.30
CA ASP A 62 0.60 -14.85 17.04
C ASP A 62 1.94 -14.52 16.37
N ARG A 63 1.94 -14.40 15.05
CA ARG A 63 3.11 -13.89 14.31
C ARG A 63 3.45 -12.46 14.70
N ALA A 64 2.44 -11.60 14.83
CA ALA A 64 2.66 -10.21 15.26
C ALA A 64 3.20 -10.15 16.69
N ARG A 65 2.64 -10.94 17.61
CA ARG A 65 3.12 -11.05 19.00
C ARG A 65 4.58 -11.52 19.03
N HIS A 66 4.89 -12.60 18.30
CA HIS A 66 6.26 -13.13 18.23
C HIS A 66 7.24 -12.08 17.70
N ASN A 67 6.89 -11.36 16.65
CA ASN A 67 7.75 -10.33 16.08
C ASN A 67 7.94 -9.15 17.04
N LEU A 68 6.88 -8.73 17.75
CA LEU A 68 6.96 -7.67 18.74
C LEU A 68 7.84 -8.06 19.94
N HIS A 69 7.69 -9.27 20.47
CA HIS A 69 8.59 -9.78 21.53
C HIS A 69 10.05 -9.82 21.09
N ALA A 70 10.28 -10.18 19.82
CA ALA A 70 11.63 -10.26 19.28
C ALA A 70 12.27 -8.86 19.07
N ALA A 71 11.45 -7.84 18.77
CA ALA A 71 11.91 -6.46 18.57
C ALA A 71 11.99 -5.66 19.89
N PHE A 72 11.11 -5.95 20.84
CA PHE A 72 10.95 -5.26 22.13
C PHE A 72 10.85 -6.30 23.26
N PRO A 73 11.96 -6.94 23.62
CA PRO A 73 11.96 -8.00 24.64
C PRO A 73 11.58 -7.48 26.03
N GLU A 74 11.69 -6.16 26.26
CA GLU A 74 11.31 -5.47 27.48
C GLU A 74 9.79 -5.26 27.65
N PHE A 75 9.01 -5.44 26.59
CA PHE A 75 7.56 -5.22 26.64
C PHE A 75 6.84 -6.40 27.30
N SER A 76 5.95 -6.09 28.23
CA SER A 76 5.05 -7.08 28.82
C SER A 76 4.04 -7.61 27.79
N HIS A 77 3.49 -8.80 28.06
CA HIS A 77 2.41 -9.38 27.24
C HIS A 77 1.24 -8.43 27.07
N THR A 78 0.87 -7.67 28.11
CA THR A 78 -0.23 -6.69 28.06
C THR A 78 0.07 -5.55 27.09
N GLN A 79 1.31 -5.04 27.09
CA GLN A 79 1.73 -4.00 26.14
C GLN A 79 1.71 -4.51 24.71
N ILE A 80 2.23 -5.71 24.47
CA ILE A 80 2.22 -6.35 23.16
C ILE A 80 0.78 -6.57 22.65
N ASP A 81 -0.10 -7.06 23.50
CA ASP A 81 -1.52 -7.24 23.14
C ASP A 81 -2.23 -5.92 22.86
N ALA A 82 -1.87 -4.85 23.55
CA ALA A 82 -2.38 -3.51 23.25
C ALA A 82 -1.93 -3.04 21.85
N ILE A 83 -0.67 -3.26 21.49
CA ILE A 83 -0.12 -2.94 20.16
C ILE A 83 -0.81 -3.78 19.08
N VAL A 84 -0.98 -5.09 19.29
CA VAL A 84 -1.68 -5.97 18.34
C VAL A 84 -3.13 -5.54 18.13
N ARG A 85 -3.84 -5.13 19.19
CA ARG A 85 -5.20 -4.56 19.07
C ARG A 85 -5.19 -3.26 18.28
N GLY A 86 -4.21 -2.37 18.52
CA GLY A 86 -4.04 -1.13 17.77
C GLY A 86 -3.75 -1.37 16.29
N MET A 87 -2.88 -2.33 15.97
CA MET A 87 -2.59 -2.76 14.61
C MET A 87 -3.87 -3.21 13.87
N TRP A 88 -4.67 -4.05 14.50
CA TRP A 88 -5.93 -4.51 13.91
C TRP A 88 -6.99 -3.40 13.81
N ASP A 89 -7.06 -2.47 14.81
CA ASP A 89 -7.92 -1.29 14.69
C ASP A 89 -7.56 -0.49 13.44
N ASN A 90 -6.27 -0.22 13.22
CA ASN A 90 -5.82 0.50 12.03
C ASN A 90 -6.16 -0.24 10.74
N LEU A 91 -5.83 -1.52 10.64
CA LEU A 91 -6.09 -2.33 9.45
C LEU A 91 -7.59 -2.42 9.12
N GLY A 92 -8.44 -2.59 10.15
CA GLY A 92 -9.88 -2.60 9.98
C GLY A 92 -10.44 -1.27 9.49
N ARG A 93 -9.88 -0.14 9.95
CA ARG A 93 -10.23 1.20 9.46
C ARG A 93 -9.86 1.37 8.01
N VAL A 94 -8.62 1.07 7.65
CA VAL A 94 -8.15 1.15 6.25
C VAL A 94 -9.05 0.33 5.34
N ALA A 95 -9.37 -0.92 5.72
CA ALA A 95 -10.25 -1.77 4.93
C ALA A 95 -11.66 -1.17 4.76
N ALA A 96 -12.21 -0.56 5.81
CA ALA A 96 -13.54 0.06 5.76
C ALA A 96 -13.56 1.43 5.03
N GLU A 97 -12.41 2.08 4.90
CA GLU A 97 -12.24 3.35 4.18
C GLU A 97 -12.07 3.16 2.67
N TYR A 98 -11.69 1.97 2.19
CA TYR A 98 -11.53 1.68 0.76
C TYR A 98 -12.72 2.09 -0.11
N PRO A 99 -13.99 1.84 0.27
CA PRO A 99 -15.14 2.27 -0.52
C PRO A 99 -15.25 3.78 -0.73
N HIS A 100 -14.57 4.56 0.12
CA HIS A 100 -14.60 6.02 0.14
C HIS A 100 -13.39 6.67 -0.51
N LEU A 101 -12.33 5.92 -0.88
CA LEU A 101 -11.07 6.47 -1.42
C LEU A 101 -11.30 7.46 -2.56
N ARG A 102 -12.26 7.19 -3.45
CA ARG A 102 -12.56 8.05 -4.59
C ARG A 102 -13.13 9.43 -4.21
N HIS A 103 -13.66 9.56 -3.00
CA HIS A 103 -14.24 10.80 -2.49
C HIS A 103 -13.23 11.60 -1.65
N ILE A 104 -12.08 11.03 -1.33
CA ILE A 104 -11.02 11.72 -0.59
C ILE A 104 -10.28 12.61 -1.60
N ARG A 105 -10.30 13.92 -1.32
CA ARG A 105 -9.54 14.92 -2.04
C ARG A 105 -8.38 15.37 -1.18
N VAL A 106 -7.15 15.26 -1.72
CA VAL A 106 -5.94 15.55 -0.94
C VAL A 106 -5.61 17.04 -0.95
N PHE A 107 -5.72 17.68 -2.12
CA PHE A 107 -5.26 19.04 -2.33
C PHE A 107 -6.39 20.09 -2.40
N ASP A 108 -7.65 19.68 -2.29
CA ASP A 108 -8.78 20.59 -2.35
C ASP A 108 -8.86 21.48 -1.08
N PRO A 109 -9.31 22.73 -1.17
CA PRO A 109 -9.57 23.56 -0.01
C PRO A 109 -10.52 22.87 0.98
N GLY A 110 -10.14 22.85 2.26
CA GLY A 110 -10.93 22.17 3.30
C GLY A 110 -10.77 20.64 3.32
N SER A 111 -9.81 20.09 2.58
CA SER A 111 -9.47 18.67 2.62
C SER A 111 -9.31 18.15 4.04
N ARG A 112 -9.67 16.89 4.25
CA ARG A 112 -9.35 16.13 5.48
C ARG A 112 -7.88 15.72 5.55
N VAL A 113 -7.16 15.76 4.42
CA VAL A 113 -5.75 15.43 4.31
C VAL A 113 -4.94 16.71 4.34
N GLU A 114 -3.99 16.81 5.26
CA GLU A 114 -2.98 17.86 5.33
C GLU A 114 -1.67 17.31 4.82
N THR A 115 -1.12 17.88 3.76
CA THR A 115 0.19 17.48 3.23
C THR A 115 1.30 18.30 3.86
N ARG A 116 2.42 17.63 4.20
CA ARG A 116 3.66 18.25 4.69
C ARG A 116 4.85 17.72 3.94
N GLY A 117 5.81 18.55 3.65
CA GLY A 117 7.01 18.18 2.90
C GLY A 117 6.76 18.01 1.40
N ILE A 118 5.62 18.49 0.87
CA ILE A 118 5.30 18.44 -0.57
C ILE A 118 6.35 19.18 -1.40
N GLU A 119 7.03 20.16 -0.83
CA GLU A 119 8.11 20.92 -1.44
C GLU A 119 9.31 20.06 -1.86
N HIS A 120 9.48 18.88 -1.27
CA HIS A 120 10.50 17.91 -1.72
C HIS A 120 10.11 17.28 -3.06
N LEU A 121 8.81 16.98 -3.22
CA LEU A 121 8.26 16.48 -4.47
C LEU A 121 8.31 17.56 -5.55
N ASP A 122 7.88 18.80 -5.21
CA ASP A 122 7.91 19.94 -6.13
C ASP A 122 9.31 20.16 -6.70
N ARG A 123 10.34 20.16 -5.84
CA ARG A 123 11.74 20.33 -6.26
C ARG A 123 12.21 19.19 -7.16
N ALA A 124 11.84 17.95 -6.85
CA ALA A 124 12.25 16.80 -7.66
C ALA A 124 11.60 16.85 -9.05
N VAL A 125 10.32 17.17 -9.11
CA VAL A 125 9.55 17.28 -10.37
C VAL A 125 10.04 18.47 -11.19
N ALA A 126 10.23 19.65 -10.57
CA ALA A 126 10.76 20.85 -11.24
C ALA A 126 12.19 20.63 -11.82
N ALA A 127 13.00 19.78 -11.18
CA ALA A 127 14.30 19.38 -11.67
C ALA A 127 14.23 18.28 -12.77
N GLY A 128 13.04 17.89 -13.21
CA GLY A 128 12.86 16.83 -14.22
C GLY A 128 13.27 15.42 -13.73
N ARG A 129 13.43 15.23 -12.41
CA ARG A 129 13.85 13.96 -11.87
C ARG A 129 12.69 12.98 -11.77
N ARG A 130 12.93 11.72 -12.04
CA ARG A 130 12.02 10.64 -11.72
C ARG A 130 11.93 10.48 -10.20
N VAL A 131 10.76 10.15 -9.70
CA VAL A 131 10.53 10.00 -8.27
C VAL A 131 10.18 8.56 -7.95
N ILE A 132 10.78 8.03 -6.88
CA ILE A 132 10.33 6.82 -6.21
C ILE A 132 9.74 7.23 -4.87
N LEU A 133 8.41 7.15 -4.74
CA LEU A 133 7.72 7.27 -3.48
C LEU A 133 7.76 5.94 -2.77
N PHE A 134 8.20 5.89 -1.51
CA PHE A 134 8.15 4.67 -0.75
C PHE A 134 7.59 4.90 0.65
N GLY A 135 6.90 3.89 1.16
CA GLY A 135 6.32 3.94 2.50
C GLY A 135 6.25 2.57 3.14
N GLY A 136 5.49 2.50 4.21
CA GLY A 136 5.13 1.28 4.92
C GLY A 136 3.62 1.18 5.13
N HIS A 137 3.16 0.05 5.67
CA HIS A 137 1.75 -0.17 6.01
C HIS A 137 1.39 0.56 7.32
N ILE A 138 1.56 1.89 7.33
CA ILE A 138 1.32 2.80 8.48
C ILE A 138 0.17 3.73 8.09
N GLY A 139 -0.75 4.00 9.01
CA GLY A 139 -1.92 4.82 8.76
C GLY A 139 -2.81 4.24 7.66
N ASN A 140 -3.34 5.07 6.78
CA ASN A 140 -4.00 4.65 5.56
C ASN A 140 -3.07 4.85 4.35
N TRP A 141 -2.18 3.90 4.14
CA TRP A 141 -1.15 3.93 3.07
C TRP A 141 -1.72 4.12 1.65
N GLU A 142 -3.02 3.94 1.43
CA GLU A 142 -3.66 4.21 0.14
C GLU A 142 -3.68 5.70 -0.20
N ILE A 143 -3.64 6.57 0.84
CA ILE A 143 -3.67 8.03 0.65
C ILE A 143 -2.41 8.54 -0.06
N ALA A 144 -1.23 7.95 0.20
CA ALA A 144 0.00 8.36 -0.49
C ALA A 144 -0.09 8.12 -2.01
N GLY A 145 -0.62 6.96 -2.42
CA GLY A 145 -0.86 6.66 -3.83
C GLY A 145 -1.92 7.56 -4.46
N LEU A 146 -2.98 7.86 -3.70
CA LEU A 146 -4.04 8.78 -4.12
C LEU A 146 -3.49 10.22 -4.26
N ALA A 147 -2.69 10.68 -3.31
CA ALA A 147 -2.03 11.99 -3.33
C ALA A 147 -1.14 12.14 -4.58
N ALA A 148 -0.28 11.15 -4.84
CA ALA A 148 0.59 11.15 -6.02
C ALA A 148 -0.20 11.26 -7.33
N THR A 149 -1.31 10.54 -7.44
CA THR A 149 -2.20 10.59 -8.60
C THR A 149 -2.90 11.95 -8.73
N GLN A 150 -3.42 12.50 -7.63
CA GLN A 150 -4.09 13.81 -7.62
C GLN A 150 -3.11 14.98 -7.81
N TYR A 151 -1.84 14.81 -7.46
CA TYR A 151 -0.77 15.74 -7.79
C TYR A 151 -0.49 15.78 -9.31
N GLY A 152 -0.92 14.77 -10.06
CA GLY A 152 -0.72 14.68 -11.51
C GLY A 152 0.50 13.88 -11.94
N LEU A 153 1.07 13.04 -11.05
CA LEU A 153 2.18 12.16 -11.43
C LEU A 153 1.71 10.99 -12.30
N ASP A 154 2.42 10.72 -13.40
CA ASP A 154 2.35 9.41 -14.07
C ASP A 154 3.06 8.36 -13.21
N ILE A 155 2.33 7.81 -12.23
CA ILE A 155 2.90 6.93 -11.22
C ILE A 155 2.44 5.49 -11.38
N ALA A 156 3.41 4.57 -11.38
CA ALA A 156 3.18 3.14 -11.32
C ALA A 156 3.31 2.64 -9.88
N GLN A 157 2.24 2.03 -9.35
CA GLN A 157 2.18 1.55 -7.97
C GLN A 157 2.43 0.04 -7.91
N ILE A 158 3.52 -0.37 -7.26
CA ILE A 158 3.81 -1.78 -7.02
C ILE A 158 3.04 -2.22 -5.77
N TYR A 159 2.17 -3.22 -5.93
CA TYR A 159 1.32 -3.71 -4.86
C TYR A 159 1.30 -5.24 -4.80
N ARG A 160 0.89 -5.79 -3.66
CA ARG A 160 0.60 -7.21 -3.54
C ARG A 160 -0.85 -7.46 -3.95
N ALA A 161 -1.04 -8.14 -5.09
CA ALA A 161 -2.37 -8.56 -5.52
C ALA A 161 -2.98 -9.53 -4.50
N PRO A 162 -4.26 -9.38 -4.15
CA PRO A 162 -5.01 -10.41 -3.43
C PRO A 162 -4.97 -11.76 -4.16
N ASN A 163 -4.98 -12.86 -3.40
CA ASN A 163 -4.97 -14.20 -3.98
C ASN A 163 -6.23 -14.50 -4.82
N ASN A 164 -7.35 -13.84 -4.50
CA ASN A 164 -8.59 -13.94 -5.24
C ASN A 164 -8.64 -12.89 -6.36
N PRO A 165 -8.64 -13.29 -7.64
CA PRO A 165 -8.60 -12.36 -8.78
C PRO A 165 -9.86 -11.48 -8.89
N LEU A 166 -10.99 -11.91 -8.32
CA LEU A 166 -12.20 -11.09 -8.29
C LEU A 166 -12.08 -9.97 -7.26
N ILE A 167 -11.49 -10.27 -6.10
CA ILE A 167 -11.20 -9.25 -5.08
C ILE A 167 -10.15 -8.27 -5.61
N ASP A 168 -9.14 -8.74 -6.33
CA ASP A 168 -8.14 -7.87 -6.95
C ASP A 168 -8.79 -6.85 -7.89
N ARG A 169 -9.71 -7.29 -8.75
CA ARG A 169 -10.48 -6.38 -9.62
C ARG A 169 -11.33 -5.37 -8.84
N ILE A 170 -11.90 -5.79 -7.71
CA ILE A 170 -12.66 -4.88 -6.84
C ILE A 170 -11.74 -3.81 -6.25
N VAL A 171 -10.60 -4.21 -5.69
CA VAL A 171 -9.59 -3.30 -5.10
C VAL A 171 -9.06 -2.33 -6.15
N ALA A 172 -8.70 -2.81 -7.34
CA ALA A 172 -8.24 -1.96 -8.44
C ALA A 172 -9.28 -0.89 -8.83
N ARG A 173 -10.56 -1.27 -8.87
CA ARG A 173 -11.66 -0.32 -9.12
C ARG A 173 -11.81 0.71 -8.00
N LEU A 174 -11.63 0.31 -6.74
CA LEU A 174 -11.76 1.22 -5.59
C LEU A 174 -10.63 2.25 -5.53
N ARG A 175 -9.42 1.88 -5.95
CA ARG A 175 -8.27 2.79 -6.07
C ARG A 175 -8.42 3.87 -7.12
N GLY A 176 -9.32 3.73 -8.08
CA GLY A 176 -9.77 4.83 -8.91
C GLY A 176 -9.07 5.10 -10.23
N GLY A 177 -8.18 4.23 -10.69
CA GLY A 177 -7.74 4.22 -12.11
C GLY A 177 -6.83 5.35 -12.60
N GLY A 178 -6.31 6.21 -11.74
CA GLY A 178 -5.37 7.28 -12.12
C GLY A 178 -3.89 6.86 -12.14
N SER A 179 -3.59 5.61 -11.81
CA SER A 179 -2.22 5.07 -11.78
C SER A 179 -2.14 3.67 -12.38
N GLU A 180 -0.99 3.33 -12.93
CA GLU A 180 -0.69 1.96 -13.34
C GLU A 180 -0.50 1.09 -12.09
N LEU A 181 -1.32 0.05 -11.91
CA LEU A 181 -1.15 -0.91 -10.82
C LEU A 181 -0.28 -2.08 -11.29
N ILE A 182 0.85 -2.31 -10.62
CA ILE A 182 1.80 -3.38 -10.95
C ILE A 182 1.77 -4.44 -9.84
N PRO A 183 1.20 -5.62 -10.08
CA PRO A 183 1.23 -6.69 -9.09
C PRO A 183 2.66 -7.17 -8.86
N LYS A 184 3.04 -7.35 -7.58
CA LYS A 184 4.35 -7.86 -7.17
C LYS A 184 4.58 -9.26 -7.76
N GLY A 185 5.76 -9.49 -8.30
CA GLY A 185 6.15 -10.76 -8.93
C GLY A 185 7.24 -10.57 -9.97
N THR A 186 7.53 -11.59 -10.77
CA THR A 186 8.63 -11.58 -11.76
C THR A 186 8.52 -10.49 -12.81
N ILE A 187 7.30 -10.04 -13.13
CA ILE A 187 7.05 -9.00 -14.12
C ILE A 187 7.14 -7.59 -13.51
N ALA A 188 7.00 -7.46 -12.19
CA ALA A 188 6.95 -6.17 -11.52
C ALA A 188 8.19 -5.30 -11.81
N SER A 189 9.36 -5.88 -11.72
CA SER A 189 10.62 -5.16 -11.98
C SER A 189 10.71 -4.65 -13.42
N ARG A 190 10.26 -5.44 -14.39
CA ARG A 190 10.24 -5.04 -15.81
C ARG A 190 9.27 -3.90 -16.06
N ARG A 191 8.06 -3.96 -15.49
CA ARG A 191 7.05 -2.90 -15.61
C ARG A 191 7.49 -1.61 -14.91
N ALA A 192 8.09 -1.70 -13.72
CA ALA A 192 8.66 -0.55 -13.02
C ALA A 192 9.77 0.12 -13.84
N VAL A 193 10.69 -0.68 -14.42
CA VAL A 193 11.72 -0.18 -15.33
C VAL A 193 11.11 0.49 -16.56
N ALA A 194 10.06 -0.09 -17.15
CA ALA A 194 9.35 0.49 -18.28
C ALA A 194 8.69 1.83 -17.91
N ALA A 195 8.06 1.94 -16.74
CA ALA A 195 7.49 3.20 -16.24
C ALA A 195 8.56 4.28 -16.09
N LEU A 196 9.67 3.97 -15.44
CA LEU A 196 10.78 4.92 -15.28
C LEU A 196 11.42 5.31 -16.62
N ARG A 197 11.53 4.38 -17.59
CA ARG A 197 12.06 4.71 -18.94
C ARG A 197 11.17 5.68 -19.71
N ARG A 198 9.87 5.65 -19.49
CA ARG A 198 8.91 6.60 -20.09
C ARG A 198 8.96 7.99 -19.43
N GLY A 199 9.78 8.19 -18.40
CA GLY A 199 9.79 9.41 -17.60
C GLY A 199 8.77 9.43 -16.46
N GLY A 200 8.03 8.34 -16.26
CA GLY A 200 7.09 8.17 -15.17
C GLY A 200 7.77 7.95 -13.81
N HIS A 201 6.95 7.76 -12.81
CA HIS A 201 7.33 7.61 -11.40
C HIS A 201 6.92 6.25 -10.86
N VAL A 202 7.45 5.84 -9.72
CA VAL A 202 7.12 4.55 -9.09
C VAL A 202 6.75 4.76 -7.63
N SER A 203 5.77 4.04 -7.12
CA SER A 203 5.53 3.94 -5.68
C SER A 203 5.48 2.49 -5.22
N LEU A 204 5.95 2.26 -3.98
CA LEU A 204 5.93 0.94 -3.36
C LEU A 204 5.94 1.03 -1.84
N LEU A 205 5.38 -0.01 -1.19
CA LEU A 205 5.55 -0.23 0.23
C LEU A 205 6.74 -1.17 0.45
N ALA A 206 7.72 -0.71 1.25
CA ALA A 206 9.03 -1.36 1.38
C ALA A 206 9.16 -2.23 2.64
N ASP A 207 8.16 -2.29 3.50
CA ASP A 207 8.20 -2.92 4.82
C ASP A 207 7.83 -4.42 4.85
N GLN A 208 7.61 -5.03 3.68
CA GLN A 208 7.32 -6.46 3.60
C GLN A 208 8.57 -7.29 3.32
N LYS A 209 8.70 -8.41 4.06
CA LYS A 209 9.75 -9.41 3.84
C LYS A 209 9.75 -9.92 2.40
N LEU A 210 10.94 -10.03 1.82
CA LEU A 210 11.20 -10.75 0.57
C LEU A 210 12.21 -11.87 0.84
N ASN A 211 11.83 -13.14 0.67
CA ASN A 211 12.70 -14.27 1.00
C ASN A 211 14.01 -14.29 0.19
N GLU A 212 13.93 -13.86 -1.08
CA GLU A 212 15.08 -13.76 -2.01
C GLU A 212 15.75 -12.37 -1.93
N GLY A 213 15.44 -11.59 -0.90
CA GLY A 213 16.00 -10.26 -0.68
C GLY A 213 17.41 -10.29 -0.08
N ILE A 214 17.89 -9.10 0.27
CA ILE A 214 19.16 -8.93 1.00
C ILE A 214 18.91 -8.85 2.50
N ALA A 215 19.83 -9.38 3.29
CA ALA A 215 19.77 -9.27 4.75
C ALA A 215 20.17 -7.85 5.19
N VAL A 216 19.25 -7.12 5.79
CA VAL A 216 19.48 -5.78 6.33
C VAL A 216 19.25 -5.83 7.84
N PRO A 217 20.13 -5.24 8.67
CA PRO A 217 19.90 -5.17 10.10
C PRO A 217 18.64 -4.37 10.44
N PHE A 218 17.73 -4.98 11.22
CA PHE A 218 16.50 -4.34 11.67
C PHE A 218 16.18 -4.83 13.09
N PHE A 219 16.13 -3.93 14.07
CA PHE A 219 16.02 -4.29 15.50
C PHE A 219 17.04 -5.35 15.94
N GLY A 220 18.33 -5.17 15.56
CA GLY A 220 19.41 -6.09 15.91
C GLY A 220 19.36 -7.48 15.24
N ARG A 221 18.44 -7.72 14.31
CA ARG A 221 18.25 -8.98 13.60
C ARG A 221 18.28 -8.79 12.07
N PRO A 222 18.75 -9.78 11.29
CA PRO A 222 18.69 -9.69 9.84
C PRO A 222 17.23 -9.76 9.34
N ALA A 223 16.81 -8.76 8.60
CA ALA A 223 15.52 -8.72 7.91
C ALA A 223 15.74 -8.84 6.40
N MET A 224 15.12 -9.83 5.78
CA MET A 224 15.21 -10.05 4.34
C MET A 224 14.40 -8.98 3.60
N THR A 225 15.11 -8.03 2.99
CA THR A 225 14.55 -6.80 2.43
C THR A 225 14.68 -6.79 0.90
N ALA A 226 13.65 -6.28 0.21
CA ALA A 226 13.67 -6.14 -1.24
C ALA A 226 14.65 -5.05 -1.69
N PRO A 227 15.69 -5.35 -2.50
CA PRO A 227 16.66 -4.36 -2.96
C PRO A 227 16.14 -3.50 -4.12
N ALA A 228 14.95 -3.78 -4.62
CA ALA A 228 14.40 -3.18 -5.84
C ALA A 228 14.37 -1.65 -5.80
N LEU A 229 14.01 -1.05 -4.65
CA LEU A 229 14.00 0.40 -4.47
C LEU A 229 15.38 1.00 -4.73
N ALA A 230 16.40 0.49 -4.05
CA ALA A 230 17.76 0.99 -4.17
C ALA A 230 18.32 0.79 -5.60
N LEU A 231 18.10 -0.39 -6.18
CA LEU A 231 18.55 -0.70 -7.54
C LEU A 231 17.90 0.20 -8.59
N LEU A 232 16.60 0.48 -8.48
CA LEU A 232 15.90 1.39 -9.38
C LEU A 232 16.38 2.83 -9.19
N ALA A 233 16.53 3.28 -7.94
CA ALA A 233 17.00 4.62 -7.61
C ALA A 233 18.38 4.90 -8.22
N LEU A 234 19.33 4.00 -8.02
CA LEU A 234 20.68 4.12 -8.54
C LEU A 234 20.73 4.05 -10.08
N ARG A 235 19.96 3.12 -10.67
CA ARG A 235 19.95 2.91 -12.12
C ARG A 235 19.38 4.09 -12.91
N PHE A 236 18.38 4.77 -12.37
CA PHE A 236 17.64 5.84 -13.05
C PHE A 236 17.86 7.21 -12.44
N ASP A 237 18.78 7.36 -11.50
CA ASP A 237 19.04 8.59 -10.74
C ASP A 237 17.74 9.22 -10.22
N CYS A 238 16.91 8.41 -9.58
CA CYS A 238 15.63 8.87 -9.06
C CYS A 238 15.79 9.68 -7.77
N ALA A 239 14.91 10.66 -7.56
CA ALA A 239 14.68 11.21 -6.25
C ALA A 239 13.90 10.17 -5.42
N VAL A 240 14.40 9.82 -4.25
CA VAL A 240 13.75 8.85 -3.36
C VAL A 240 13.10 9.60 -2.20
N LEU A 241 11.77 9.57 -2.16
CA LEU A 241 10.98 10.32 -1.19
C LEU A 241 10.19 9.36 -0.29
N PRO A 242 10.47 9.34 1.03
CA PRO A 242 9.64 8.63 1.99
C PRO A 242 8.30 9.34 2.16
N ALA A 243 7.21 8.57 2.13
CA ALA A 243 5.87 9.07 2.40
C ALA A 243 5.22 8.19 3.48
N ARG A 244 4.54 8.83 4.42
CA ARG A 244 3.77 8.14 5.46
C ARG A 244 2.55 8.94 5.83
N GLU A 245 1.48 8.27 6.19
CA GLU A 245 0.28 8.88 6.75
C GLU A 245 0.37 8.87 8.28
N ILE A 246 -0.07 9.98 8.89
CA ILE A 246 -0.18 10.12 10.33
C ILE A 246 -1.61 10.54 10.62
N GLY A 247 -2.38 9.67 11.25
CA GLY A 247 -3.76 9.96 11.59
C GLY A 247 -4.73 8.94 11.02
N ARG A 248 -5.96 9.40 10.73
CA ARG A 248 -7.07 8.58 10.24
C ARG A 248 -7.85 9.37 9.22
N ALA A 249 -8.26 8.75 8.13
CA ALA A 249 -9.11 9.39 7.12
C ALA A 249 -10.45 9.91 7.70
N SER A 250 -10.89 9.35 8.81
CA SER A 250 -12.02 9.83 9.60
C SER A 250 -11.74 11.10 10.41
N CYS A 251 -10.45 11.42 10.62
CA CYS A 251 -9.96 12.66 11.23
C CYS A 251 -9.16 13.43 10.17
N ARG A 252 -8.62 14.59 10.52
CA ARG A 252 -7.68 15.30 9.64
C ARG A 252 -6.38 14.51 9.56
N GLU A 253 -6.05 13.97 8.39
CA GLU A 253 -4.82 13.23 8.16
C GLU A 253 -3.68 14.15 7.71
N ARG A 254 -2.44 13.78 8.07
CA ARG A 254 -1.21 14.45 7.64
C ARG A 254 -0.38 13.45 6.81
N VAL A 255 -0.04 13.84 5.61
CA VAL A 255 0.80 13.08 4.66
C VAL A 255 2.13 13.78 4.47
#